data_5674f3a3e4dff58255d4dafeda85baf4
#
_entry.id   5674f3a3e4dff58255d4dafeda85baf4
#
_cell.length_a   1.000
_cell.length_b   1.000
_cell.length_c   1.000
_cell.angle_alpha   90.00
_cell.angle_beta   90.00
_cell.angle_gamma   90.00
#
_symmetry.space_group_name_H-M   'P 1'
#
loop_
_entity.id
_entity.type
_entity.pdbx_description
1 polymer ?
#
loop_
_entity_poly.entity_id
_entity_poly.type
_entity_poly.pdbx_seq_one_letter_code
_entity_poly.pdbx_strand_id
1 'polypeptide(L)'
;MNAVFDRVLAALNARDLEAFVACYDPMATIEDGNDGVLARGHLEIRKRYGPMCELYPELRVEPLGRWEVGSFVVQEERVTGRAMEPELHIAVYQLDNELIVRERLLR
;
A
#
# COMPACT_ATOMS: atom_id res chain seq x y z
N MET A 1 9.70 8.06 12.93
CA MET A 1 9.25 6.72 12.52
C MET A 1 7.74 6.71 12.44
N ASN A 2 7.20 6.13 11.39
CA ASN A 2 5.79 6.24 11.14
C ASN A 2 5.11 4.88 11.29
N ALA A 3 4.40 4.71 12.40
CA ALA A 3 3.79 3.42 12.76
C ALA A 3 2.70 2.97 11.75
N VAL A 4 2.09 3.90 11.01
CA VAL A 4 1.07 3.54 10.02
C VAL A 4 1.63 2.66 8.90
N PHE A 5 2.89 2.87 8.50
CA PHE A 5 3.50 2.04 7.44
C PHE A 5 3.74 0.63 7.90
N ASP A 6 4.15 0.47 9.14
CA ASP A 6 4.33 -0.86 9.71
C ASP A 6 2.99 -1.57 9.82
N ARG A 7 1.93 -0.84 10.18
CA ARG A 7 0.58 -1.41 10.26
C ARG A 7 0.03 -1.79 8.89
N VAL A 8 0.22 -0.95 7.86
CA VAL A 8 -0.33 -1.24 6.53
C VAL A 8 0.34 -2.46 5.92
N LEU A 9 1.66 -2.60 6.06
CA LEU A 9 2.35 -3.78 5.56
C LEU A 9 2.02 -5.03 6.36
N ALA A 10 1.94 -4.90 7.69
CA ALA A 10 1.55 -6.03 8.54
C ALA A 10 0.15 -6.53 8.21
N ALA A 11 -0.81 -5.61 8.00
CA ALA A 11 -2.18 -5.97 7.64
C ALA A 11 -2.24 -6.67 6.28
N LEU A 12 -1.53 -6.14 5.29
CA LEU A 12 -1.51 -6.74 3.96
C LEU A 12 -0.86 -8.13 4.00
N ASN A 13 0.25 -8.27 4.70
CA ASN A 13 0.94 -9.55 4.83
C ASN A 13 0.15 -10.58 5.62
N ALA A 14 -0.71 -10.12 6.54
CA ALA A 14 -1.60 -10.99 7.31
C ALA A 14 -2.93 -11.27 6.59
N ARG A 15 -3.16 -10.71 5.42
CA ARG A 15 -4.44 -10.80 4.68
C ARG A 15 -5.61 -10.21 5.46
N ASP A 16 -5.35 -9.24 6.33
CA ASP A 16 -6.38 -8.57 7.11
C ASP A 16 -6.85 -7.32 6.35
N LEU A 17 -7.81 -7.52 5.46
CA LEU A 17 -8.28 -6.46 4.56
C LEU A 17 -8.83 -5.26 5.34
N GLU A 18 -9.61 -5.48 6.40
CA GLU A 18 -10.20 -4.38 7.14
C GLU A 18 -9.16 -3.58 7.92
N ALA A 19 -8.15 -4.24 8.49
CA ALA A 19 -7.03 -3.55 9.12
C ALA A 19 -6.22 -2.76 8.11
N PHE A 20 -6.04 -3.30 6.90
CA PHE A 20 -5.36 -2.62 5.81
C PHE A 20 -6.11 -1.34 5.41
N VAL A 21 -7.42 -1.44 5.14
CA VAL A 21 -8.24 -0.32 4.74
C VAL A 21 -8.30 0.76 5.82
N ALA A 22 -8.27 0.36 7.10
CA ALA A 22 -8.31 1.29 8.22
C ALA A 22 -7.07 2.19 8.31
N CYS A 23 -5.97 1.84 7.62
CA CYS A 23 -4.79 2.69 7.56
C CYS A 23 -4.94 3.87 6.59
N TYR A 24 -6.01 3.88 5.79
CA TYR A 24 -6.26 4.90 4.79
C TYR A 24 -7.39 5.83 5.23
N ASP A 25 -7.24 7.12 4.89
CA ASP A 25 -8.31 8.09 5.06
C ASP A 25 -9.52 7.65 4.22
N PRO A 26 -10.77 7.91 4.67
CA PRO A 26 -11.96 7.57 3.88
C PRO A 26 -11.98 8.15 2.47
N MET A 27 -11.25 9.24 2.23
CA MET A 27 -11.16 9.90 0.92
C MET A 27 -9.83 9.62 0.22
N ALA A 28 -9.05 8.66 0.71
CA ALA A 28 -7.73 8.38 0.18
C ALA A 28 -7.77 7.92 -1.28
N THR A 29 -6.68 8.21 -2.01
CA THR A 29 -6.49 7.71 -3.36
C THR A 29 -5.24 6.85 -3.43
N ILE A 30 -5.31 5.80 -4.25
CA ILE A 30 -4.16 5.00 -4.65
C ILE A 30 -4.01 5.20 -6.15
N GLU A 31 -2.82 5.61 -6.59
CA GLU A 31 -2.55 5.98 -7.97
C GLU A 31 -1.41 5.15 -8.54
N ASP A 32 -1.50 4.84 -9.82
CA ASP A 32 -0.36 4.37 -10.58
C ASP A 32 0.36 5.59 -11.14
N GLY A 33 1.70 5.58 -11.12
CA GLY A 33 2.48 6.74 -11.55
C GLY A 33 2.22 7.14 -12.99
N ASN A 34 1.81 6.19 -13.83
CA ASN A 34 1.59 6.43 -15.26
C ASN A 34 0.11 6.42 -15.66
N ASP A 35 -0.70 5.66 -14.96
CA ASP A 35 -2.07 5.35 -15.39
C ASP A 35 -3.17 6.07 -14.60
N GLY A 36 -2.80 6.87 -13.60
CA GLY A 36 -3.76 7.63 -12.82
C GLY A 36 -4.34 6.88 -11.65
N VAL A 37 -5.57 7.20 -11.27
CA VAL A 37 -6.19 6.66 -10.05
C VAL A 37 -6.59 5.21 -10.22
N LEU A 38 -6.09 4.35 -9.34
CA LEU A 38 -6.43 2.93 -9.28
C LEU A 38 -7.60 2.66 -8.33
N ALA A 39 -7.66 3.40 -7.23
CA ALA A 39 -8.72 3.25 -6.23
C ALA A 39 -8.93 4.56 -5.50
N ARG A 40 -10.18 4.89 -5.21
CA ARG A 40 -10.56 6.10 -4.47
C ARG A 40 -11.55 5.71 -3.38
N GLY A 41 -11.17 5.99 -2.13
CA GLY A 41 -12.00 5.70 -0.98
C GLY A 41 -11.97 4.24 -0.56
N HIS A 42 -12.52 3.97 0.62
CA HIS A 42 -12.43 2.64 1.23
C HIS A 42 -13.09 1.54 0.39
N LEU A 43 -14.23 1.83 -0.24
CA LEU A 43 -14.93 0.81 -1.03
C LEU A 43 -14.08 0.33 -2.21
N GLU A 44 -13.48 1.27 -2.95
CA GLU A 44 -12.64 0.91 -4.09
C GLU A 44 -11.33 0.25 -3.66
N ILE A 45 -10.78 0.67 -2.52
CA ILE A 45 -9.59 0.03 -1.96
C ILE A 45 -9.90 -1.43 -1.62
N ARG A 46 -11.05 -1.71 -0.99
CA ARG A 46 -11.47 -3.08 -0.72
C ARG A 46 -11.63 -3.90 -2.00
N LYS A 47 -12.26 -3.32 -3.02
CA LYS A 47 -12.48 -4.00 -4.30
C LYS A 47 -11.18 -4.36 -4.99
N ARG A 48 -10.14 -3.53 -4.83
CA ARG A 48 -8.85 -3.77 -5.45
C ARG A 48 -8.02 -4.80 -4.68
N TYR A 49 -7.95 -4.68 -3.36
CA TYR A 49 -7.06 -5.50 -2.54
C TYR A 49 -7.70 -6.78 -2.00
N GLY A 50 -9.01 -6.82 -1.91
CA GLY A 50 -9.72 -8.04 -1.50
C GLY A 50 -9.35 -9.25 -2.35
N PRO A 51 -9.48 -9.16 -3.69
CA PRO A 51 -9.07 -10.27 -4.56
C PRO A 51 -7.60 -10.64 -4.44
N MET A 52 -6.71 -9.66 -4.22
CA MET A 52 -5.29 -9.95 -4.02
C MET A 52 -5.06 -10.80 -2.78
N CYS A 53 -5.78 -10.51 -1.70
CA CYS A 53 -5.67 -11.27 -0.46
C CYS A 53 -6.14 -12.72 -0.64
N GLU A 54 -7.15 -12.94 -1.51
CA GLU A 54 -7.71 -14.27 -1.75
C GLU A 54 -6.92 -15.07 -2.79
N LEU A 55 -6.51 -14.41 -3.88
CA LEU A 55 -5.88 -15.09 -5.02
C LEU A 55 -4.40 -15.41 -4.79
N TYR A 56 -3.73 -14.67 -3.92
CA TYR A 56 -2.31 -14.82 -3.70
C TYR A 56 -2.01 -15.11 -2.23
N PRO A 57 -2.21 -16.35 -1.77
CA PRO A 57 -2.02 -16.68 -0.35
C PRO A 57 -0.58 -16.51 0.14
N GLU A 58 0.38 -16.48 -0.78
CA GLU A 58 1.80 -16.29 -0.44
C GLU A 58 2.30 -14.87 -0.70
N LEU A 59 1.39 -13.96 -1.04
CA LEU A 59 1.74 -12.56 -1.26
C LEU A 59 2.42 -11.98 -0.03
N ARG A 60 3.57 -11.35 -0.24
CA ARG A 60 4.30 -10.67 0.81
C ARG A 60 4.92 -9.40 0.27
N VAL A 61 4.75 -8.31 1.00
CA VAL A 61 5.37 -7.03 0.69
C VAL A 61 6.41 -6.75 1.75
N GLU A 62 7.65 -6.54 1.31
CA GLU A 62 8.80 -6.31 2.17
C GLU A 62 9.40 -4.94 1.89
N PRO A 63 9.53 -4.06 2.91
CA PRO A 63 10.19 -2.78 2.70
C PRO A 63 11.70 -2.98 2.58
N LEU A 64 12.32 -2.36 1.57
CA LEU A 64 13.76 -2.42 1.34
C LEU A 64 14.47 -1.15 1.76
N GLY A 65 13.82 0.01 1.63
CA GLY A 65 14.36 1.28 2.05
C GLY A 65 13.23 2.28 2.22
N ARG A 66 13.43 3.25 3.11
CA ARG A 66 12.40 4.23 3.44
C ARG A 66 13.04 5.59 3.69
N TRP A 67 12.45 6.63 3.09
CA TRP A 67 12.85 8.01 3.30
C TRP A 67 11.62 8.81 3.71
N GLU A 68 11.73 9.63 4.77
CA GLU A 68 10.63 10.44 5.27
C GLU A 68 10.99 11.92 5.12
N VAL A 69 10.10 12.68 4.47
CA VAL A 69 10.28 14.13 4.26
C VAL A 69 8.93 14.80 4.53
N GLY A 70 8.81 15.49 5.66
CA GLY A 70 7.55 16.14 6.04
C GLY A 70 6.43 15.11 6.18
N SER A 71 5.33 15.33 5.46
CA SER A 71 4.18 14.43 5.46
C SER A 71 4.29 13.31 4.42
N PHE A 72 5.44 13.21 3.72
CA PHE A 72 5.65 12.23 2.67
C PHE A 72 6.59 11.13 3.14
N VAL A 73 6.30 9.91 2.71
CA VAL A 73 7.22 8.78 2.87
C VAL A 73 7.41 8.13 1.51
N VAL A 74 8.66 7.90 1.15
CA VAL A 74 9.03 7.17 -0.06
C VAL A 74 9.61 5.84 0.39
N GLN A 75 9.09 4.75 -0.15
CA GLN A 75 9.52 3.42 0.27
C GLN A 75 9.74 2.53 -0.94
N GLU A 76 10.90 1.89 -1.00
CA GLU A 76 11.14 0.83 -1.96
C GLU A 76 10.61 -0.47 -1.39
N GLU A 77 9.89 -1.23 -2.21
CA GLU A 77 9.21 -2.45 -1.76
C GLU A 77 9.50 -3.60 -2.71
N ARG A 78 9.68 -4.79 -2.12
CA ARG A 78 9.76 -6.04 -2.86
C ARG A 78 8.45 -6.80 -2.64
N VAL A 79 7.80 -7.19 -3.74
CA VAL A 79 6.56 -7.97 -3.69
C VAL A 79 6.87 -9.37 -4.19
N THR A 80 6.58 -10.37 -3.37
CA THR A 80 6.74 -11.78 -3.72
C THR A 80 5.41 -12.50 -3.58
N GLY A 81 5.32 -13.70 -4.18
CA GLY A 81 4.13 -14.53 -4.06
C GLY A 81 2.99 -14.18 -5.00
N ARG A 82 3.20 -13.26 -5.94
CA ARG A 82 2.20 -12.87 -6.92
C ARG A 82 2.62 -13.22 -8.34
N ALA A 83 3.88 -12.95 -8.71
CA ALA A 83 4.44 -13.30 -10.00
C ALA A 83 5.53 -14.34 -9.81
N MET A 84 6.04 -14.92 -10.91
CA MET A 84 7.12 -15.92 -10.84
C MET A 84 8.39 -15.32 -10.27
N GLU A 85 8.67 -14.07 -10.61
CA GLU A 85 9.84 -13.36 -10.11
C GLU A 85 9.40 -12.30 -9.10
N PRO A 86 10.26 -11.94 -8.13
CA PRO A 86 9.98 -10.82 -7.24
C PRO A 86 9.78 -9.53 -8.05
N GLU A 87 8.83 -8.72 -7.61
CA GLU A 87 8.56 -7.42 -8.22
C GLU A 87 9.11 -6.34 -7.30
N LEU A 88 9.75 -5.34 -7.90
CA LEU A 88 10.25 -4.17 -7.17
C LEU A 88 9.46 -2.96 -7.60
N HIS A 89 9.04 -2.15 -6.63
CA HIS A 89 8.43 -0.87 -6.95
C HIS A 89 8.71 0.15 -5.83
N ILE A 90 8.40 1.40 -6.12
CA ILE A 90 8.50 2.49 -5.15
C ILE A 90 7.09 2.95 -4.86
N ALA A 91 6.76 3.08 -3.58
CA ALA A 91 5.52 3.66 -3.14
C ALA A 91 5.80 5.03 -2.51
N VAL A 92 5.03 6.03 -2.91
CA VAL A 92 5.08 7.36 -2.32
C VAL A 92 3.78 7.56 -1.56
N TYR A 93 3.88 7.75 -0.25
CA TYR A 93 2.73 7.93 0.62
C TYR A 93 2.67 9.36 1.12
N GLN A 94 1.49 9.92 1.18
CA GLN A 94 1.24 11.19 1.86
C GLN A 94 0.34 10.93 3.05
N LEU A 95 0.71 11.47 4.20
CA LEU A 95 0.02 11.25 5.46
C LEU A 95 -0.66 12.52 5.96
N ASP A 96 -1.79 12.34 6.63
CA ASP A 96 -2.46 13.37 7.40
C ASP A 96 -3.16 12.69 8.58
N ASN A 97 -2.96 13.20 9.81
CA ASN A 97 -3.55 12.63 11.03
C ASN A 97 -3.31 11.13 11.18
N GLU A 98 -2.09 10.69 10.88
CA GLU A 98 -1.70 9.28 10.98
C GLU A 98 -2.47 8.34 10.05
N LEU A 99 -3.09 8.89 8.99
CA LEU A 99 -3.75 8.11 7.95
C LEU A 99 -3.09 8.41 6.61
N ILE A 100 -3.10 7.42 5.73
CA ILE A 100 -2.62 7.59 4.36
C ILE A 100 -3.72 8.29 3.58
N VAL A 101 -3.43 9.48 3.03
CA VAL A 101 -4.40 10.22 2.23
C VAL A 101 -4.14 10.06 0.74
N ARG A 102 -2.91 9.70 0.36
CA ARG A 102 -2.55 9.45 -1.04
C ARG A 102 -1.39 8.47 -1.10
N GLU A 103 -1.50 7.54 -2.02
CA GLU A 103 -0.44 6.60 -2.29
C GLU A 103 -0.21 6.56 -3.80
N ARG A 104 1.05 6.63 -4.22
CA ARG A 104 1.41 6.56 -5.62
C ARG A 104 2.43 5.45 -5.82
N LEU A 105 2.11 4.54 -6.73
CA LEU A 105 2.97 3.39 -7.04
C LEU A 105 3.78 3.69 -8.29
N LEU A 106 5.07 3.52 -8.20
CA LEU A 106 6.02 3.70 -9.30
C LEU A 106 6.73 2.38 -9.57
N ARG A 107 6.67 1.93 -10.82
CA ARG A 107 7.22 0.64 -11.22
C ARG A 107 8.24 0.77 -12.31
#